data_92af0b4098a5b0409b005bfe967fe027
#
_entry.id   92af0b4098a5b0409b005bfe967fe027
#
_cell.length_a   1.000
_cell.length_b   1.000
_cell.length_c   1.000
_cell.angle_alpha   90.00
_cell.angle_beta   90.00
_cell.angle_gamma   90.00
#
_symmetry.space_group_name_H-M   'P 1'
#
loop_
_entity.id
_entity.type
_entity.pdbx_description
1 polymer ?
#
loop_
_entity_poly.entity_id
_entity_poly.type
_entity_poly.pdbx_seq_one_letter_code
_entity_poly.pdbx_strand_id
1 'polypeptide(L)'
;MDLGEVARAIIDGNRYMVLGTADEGGRPWVSPVYYAPSGYSDLYWVSSPDAQHSRNLAARRELSIVVFDSQAPVGEGQGVYMSAVAEQLMDADLERGIEIFSHVSVSHGARPWTLEDVQEPASLRLYRARVSEHWVLDPERRPDQRTRVRP
;
A
#
# COMPACT_ATOMS: atom_id res chain seq x y z
N MET A 1 4.56 9.21 23.49
CA MET A 1 4.35 8.12 22.53
C MET A 1 5.08 8.47 21.24
N ASP A 2 5.88 7.56 20.74
CA ASP A 2 6.56 7.74 19.45
C ASP A 2 5.55 7.48 18.32
N LEU A 3 5.21 8.52 17.60
CA LEU A 3 4.24 8.42 16.48
C LEU A 3 4.79 7.59 15.31
N GLY A 4 6.11 7.51 15.15
CA GLY A 4 6.73 6.60 14.18
C GLY A 4 6.48 5.13 14.52
N GLU A 5 6.54 4.78 15.79
CA GLU A 5 6.20 3.43 16.26
C GLU A 5 4.71 3.12 16.06
N VAL A 6 3.85 4.12 16.26
CA VAL A 6 2.41 3.97 15.97
C VAL A 6 2.20 3.64 14.50
N ALA A 7 2.88 4.35 13.60
CA ALA A 7 2.80 4.10 12.17
C ALA A 7 3.28 2.68 11.80
N ARG A 8 4.42 2.26 12.35
CA ARG A 8 4.95 0.89 12.12
C ARG A 8 3.96 -0.17 12.57
N ALA A 9 3.42 -0.02 13.78
CA ALA A 9 2.45 -0.97 14.33
C ALA A 9 1.20 -1.11 13.45
N ILE A 10 0.71 -0.01 12.91
CA ILE A 10 -0.47 -0.01 12.03
C ILE A 10 -0.14 -0.71 10.70
N ILE A 11 0.99 -0.39 10.09
CA ILE A 11 1.40 -1.00 8.82
C ILE A 11 1.62 -2.51 9.00
N ASP A 12 2.27 -2.92 10.07
CA ASP A 12 2.55 -4.34 10.34
C ASP A 12 1.31 -5.12 10.79
N GLY A 13 0.38 -4.45 11.45
CA GLY A 13 -0.80 -5.08 12.06
C GLY A 13 -1.99 -5.25 11.12
N ASN A 14 -1.93 -4.74 9.90
CA ASN A 14 -3.03 -4.79 8.96
C ASN A 14 -2.65 -5.53 7.67
N ARG A 15 -3.65 -5.95 6.90
CA ARG A 15 -3.47 -6.75 5.68
C ARG A 15 -3.82 -5.98 4.42
N TYR A 16 -4.71 -5.01 4.53
CA TYR A 16 -5.24 -4.28 3.38
C TYR A 16 -4.93 -2.81 3.50
N MET A 17 -4.55 -2.20 2.38
CA MET A 17 -4.41 -0.77 2.25
C MET A 17 -5.43 -0.25 1.25
N VAL A 18 -5.84 0.99 1.40
CA VAL A 18 -6.73 1.65 0.45
C VAL A 18 -5.89 2.55 -0.45
N LEU A 19 -6.00 2.30 -1.75
CA LEU A 19 -5.36 3.11 -2.78
C LEU A 19 -6.32 4.23 -3.19
N GLY A 20 -5.86 5.46 -3.14
CA GLY A 20 -6.56 6.61 -3.71
C GLY A 20 -5.87 7.04 -4.99
N THR A 21 -6.50 6.79 -6.12
CA THR A 21 -5.95 7.06 -7.46
C THR A 21 -6.85 8.03 -8.23
N ALA A 22 -6.37 8.54 -9.34
CA ALA A 22 -7.17 9.38 -10.23
C ALA A 22 -6.93 9.01 -11.68
N ASP A 23 -7.96 9.16 -12.51
CA ASP A 23 -7.83 8.97 -13.96
C ASP A 23 -7.21 10.20 -14.63
N GLU A 24 -7.06 10.16 -15.95
CA GLU A 24 -6.49 11.27 -16.73
C GLU A 24 -7.26 12.58 -16.54
N GLY A 25 -8.57 12.50 -16.33
CA GLY A 25 -9.41 13.66 -16.08
C GLY A 25 -9.41 14.15 -14.64
N GLY A 26 -8.71 13.45 -13.74
CA GLY A 26 -8.66 13.80 -12.33
C GLY A 26 -9.79 13.19 -11.50
N ARG A 27 -10.58 12.27 -12.07
CA ARG A 27 -11.66 11.61 -11.32
C ARG A 27 -11.08 10.66 -10.29
N PRO A 28 -11.42 10.83 -8.99
CA PRO A 28 -10.86 9.98 -7.95
C PRO A 28 -11.51 8.60 -7.93
N TRP A 29 -10.72 7.62 -7.50
CA TRP A 29 -11.14 6.24 -7.31
C TRP A 29 -10.42 5.66 -6.11
N VAL A 30 -11.11 4.92 -5.26
CA VAL A 30 -10.50 4.23 -4.12
C VAL A 30 -10.69 2.73 -4.23
N SER A 31 -9.67 1.97 -3.83
CA SER A 31 -9.69 0.51 -3.96
C SER A 31 -8.84 -0.13 -2.86
N PRO A 32 -9.37 -1.12 -2.11
CA PRO A 32 -8.56 -1.87 -1.15
C PRO A 32 -7.76 -2.95 -1.86
N VAL A 33 -6.52 -3.15 -1.43
CA VAL A 33 -5.66 -4.24 -1.89
C VAL A 33 -4.90 -4.85 -0.72
N TYR A 34 -4.64 -6.15 -0.78
CA TYR A 34 -3.71 -6.80 0.12
C TYR A 34 -2.29 -6.31 -0.20
N TYR A 35 -1.51 -6.00 0.83
CA TYR A 35 -0.17 -5.45 0.63
C TYR A 35 0.90 -6.19 1.42
N ALA A 36 2.12 -6.15 0.90
CA ALA A 36 3.32 -6.62 1.59
C ALA A 36 4.28 -5.44 1.74
N PRO A 37 4.56 -5.00 2.98
CA PRO A 37 5.51 -3.91 3.20
C PRO A 37 6.95 -4.41 3.21
N SER A 38 7.86 -3.54 2.78
CA SER A 38 9.29 -3.74 2.92
C SER A 38 9.93 -2.44 3.39
N GLY A 39 10.42 -2.42 4.65
CA GLY A 39 11.05 -1.25 5.23
C GLY A 39 10.16 -0.01 5.34
N TYR A 40 8.85 -0.17 5.32
CA TYR A 40 7.83 0.90 5.42
C TYR A 40 7.83 1.91 4.27
N SER A 41 8.81 1.88 3.41
CA SER A 41 8.89 2.77 2.23
C SER A 41 8.41 2.11 0.94
N ASP A 42 8.42 0.80 0.88
CA ASP A 42 7.96 0.04 -0.28
C ASP A 42 6.75 -0.82 0.09
N LEU A 43 5.69 -0.69 -0.68
CA LEU A 43 4.47 -1.49 -0.51
C LEU A 43 4.17 -2.21 -1.81
N TYR A 44 4.06 -3.54 -1.74
CA TYR A 44 3.83 -4.40 -2.91
C TYR A 44 2.41 -4.93 -2.89
N TRP A 45 1.79 -5.01 -4.06
CA TRP A 45 0.49 -5.68 -4.21
C TRP A 45 0.35 -6.29 -5.59
N VAL A 46 -0.58 -7.23 -5.71
CA VAL A 46 -0.90 -7.90 -6.96
C VAL A 46 -2.29 -7.48 -7.40
N SER A 47 -2.43 -7.11 -8.67
CA SER A 47 -3.71 -6.72 -9.29
C SER A 47 -3.70 -7.03 -10.77
N SER A 48 -4.89 -7.10 -11.35
CA SER A 48 -5.04 -7.08 -12.80
C SER A 48 -4.64 -5.71 -13.37
N PRO A 49 -3.90 -5.66 -14.47
CA PRO A 49 -3.62 -4.38 -15.14
C PRO A 49 -4.89 -3.72 -15.70
N ASP A 50 -5.98 -4.47 -15.85
CA ASP A 50 -7.26 -3.96 -16.34
C ASP A 50 -8.15 -3.39 -15.23
N ALA A 51 -7.77 -3.53 -13.97
CA ALA A 51 -8.49 -2.92 -12.86
C ALA A 51 -8.42 -1.39 -12.96
N GLN A 52 -9.47 -0.71 -12.48
CA GLN A 52 -9.54 0.75 -12.59
C GLN A 52 -8.34 1.44 -11.93
N HIS A 53 -7.94 1.00 -10.73
CA HIS A 53 -6.76 1.59 -10.08
C HIS A 53 -5.46 1.34 -10.85
N SER A 54 -5.34 0.20 -11.52
CA SER A 54 -4.16 -0.09 -12.35
C SER A 54 -4.10 0.81 -13.58
N ARG A 55 -5.24 1.02 -14.26
CA ARG A 55 -5.32 1.94 -15.39
C ARG A 55 -5.06 3.37 -14.97
N ASN A 56 -5.57 3.78 -13.81
CA ASN A 56 -5.33 5.10 -13.27
C ASN A 56 -3.82 5.33 -13.02
N LEU A 57 -3.14 4.35 -12.43
CA LEU A 57 -1.71 4.44 -12.15
C LEU A 57 -0.84 4.43 -13.40
N ALA A 58 -1.30 3.77 -14.46
CA ALA A 58 -0.61 3.83 -15.76
C ALA A 58 -0.62 5.24 -16.35
N ALA A 59 -1.71 6.00 -16.11
CA ALA A 59 -1.85 7.38 -16.58
C ALA A 59 -1.26 8.39 -15.59
N ARG A 60 -1.44 8.17 -14.28
CA ARG A 60 -0.95 9.03 -13.19
C ARG A 60 -0.34 8.16 -12.10
N ARG A 61 0.97 8.19 -11.99
CA ARG A 61 1.71 7.31 -11.07
C ARG A 61 1.58 7.71 -9.60
N GLU A 62 1.21 8.95 -9.33
CA GLU A 62 1.03 9.46 -7.97
C GLU A 62 -0.27 8.97 -7.37
N LEU A 63 -0.21 8.58 -6.10
CA LEU A 63 -1.39 8.13 -5.37
C LEU A 63 -1.27 8.47 -3.89
N SER A 64 -2.41 8.43 -3.22
CA SER A 64 -2.50 8.45 -1.77
C SER A 64 -2.88 7.08 -1.27
N ILE A 65 -2.37 6.73 -0.09
CA ILE A 65 -2.64 5.43 0.53
C ILE A 65 -3.03 5.67 1.98
N VAL A 66 -3.96 4.86 2.48
CA VAL A 66 -4.25 4.81 3.91
C VAL A 66 -4.29 3.36 4.38
N VAL A 67 -3.72 3.12 5.57
CA VAL A 67 -3.84 1.87 6.31
C VAL A 67 -4.43 2.19 7.67
N PHE A 68 -5.45 1.45 8.07
CA PHE A 68 -6.11 1.65 9.35
C PHE A 68 -6.79 0.35 9.81
N ASP A 69 -6.99 0.24 11.12
CA ASP A 69 -7.75 -0.86 11.71
C ASP A 69 -9.22 -0.47 11.80
N SER A 70 -10.05 -1.04 10.93
CA SER A 70 -11.49 -0.76 10.91
C SER A 70 -12.23 -1.37 12.11
N GLN A 71 -11.59 -2.20 12.91
CA GLN A 71 -12.18 -2.85 14.08
C GLN A 71 -11.78 -2.15 15.39
N ALA A 72 -11.01 -1.07 15.32
CA ALA A 72 -10.68 -0.27 16.48
C ALA A 72 -11.95 0.28 17.15
N PRO A 73 -11.98 0.36 18.50
CA PRO A 73 -13.12 0.95 19.19
C PRO A 73 -13.41 2.36 18.70
N VAL A 74 -14.69 2.75 18.70
CA VAL A 74 -15.11 4.09 18.28
C VAL A 74 -14.40 5.14 19.15
N GLY A 75 -13.77 6.12 18.50
CA GLY A 75 -13.00 7.17 19.16
C GLY A 75 -11.52 6.83 19.37
N GLU A 76 -11.11 5.59 19.10
CA GLU A 76 -9.71 5.15 19.24
C GLU A 76 -9.06 4.84 17.88
N GLY A 77 -9.74 5.19 16.79
CA GLY A 77 -9.23 4.96 15.45
C GLY A 77 -7.98 5.76 15.14
N GLN A 78 -7.05 5.11 14.42
CA GLN A 78 -5.82 5.73 13.95
C GLN A 78 -5.51 5.19 12.55
N GLY A 79 -4.92 6.01 11.72
CA GLY A 79 -4.52 5.63 10.38
C GLY A 79 -3.14 6.14 10.04
N VAL A 80 -2.48 5.43 9.11
CA VAL A 80 -1.28 5.91 8.46
C VAL A 80 -1.66 6.40 7.08
N TYR A 81 -1.42 7.66 6.82
CA TYR A 81 -1.67 8.30 5.53
C TYR A 81 -0.34 8.43 4.80
N MET A 82 -0.33 8.08 3.53
CA MET A 82 0.92 8.05 2.76
C MET A 82 0.74 8.71 1.40
N SER A 83 1.76 9.44 0.96
CA SER A 83 1.92 9.85 -0.43
C SER A 83 2.96 8.95 -1.07
N ALA A 84 2.67 8.50 -2.29
CA ALA A 84 3.53 7.55 -2.96
C ALA A 84 3.48 7.70 -4.48
N VAL A 85 4.43 7.06 -5.13
CA VAL A 85 4.47 6.87 -6.58
C VAL A 85 4.50 5.37 -6.85
N ALA A 86 3.62 4.87 -7.71
CA ALA A 86 3.50 3.46 -7.99
C ALA A 86 3.81 3.11 -9.43
N GLU A 87 4.27 1.87 -9.62
CA GLU A 87 4.56 1.33 -10.94
C GLU A 87 4.34 -0.18 -10.97
N GLN A 88 4.04 -0.69 -12.14
CA GLN A 88 4.09 -2.13 -12.41
C GLN A 88 5.57 -2.53 -12.48
N LEU A 89 5.96 -3.56 -11.74
CA LEU A 89 7.34 -4.02 -11.71
C LEU A 89 7.68 -4.90 -12.90
N MET A 90 8.93 -4.80 -13.34
CA MET A 90 9.47 -5.53 -14.48
C MET A 90 10.90 -5.99 -14.16
N ASP A 91 11.35 -7.02 -14.88
CA ASP A 91 12.73 -7.52 -14.86
C ASP A 91 13.27 -7.80 -13.44
N ALA A 92 14.42 -7.28 -13.08
CA ALA A 92 15.06 -7.54 -11.79
C ALA A 92 14.22 -7.06 -10.60
N ASP A 93 13.52 -5.93 -10.74
CA ASP A 93 12.62 -5.42 -9.69
C ASP A 93 11.44 -6.35 -9.48
N LEU A 94 10.92 -6.93 -10.56
CA LEU A 94 9.85 -7.93 -10.46
C LEU A 94 10.33 -9.19 -9.75
N GLU A 95 11.51 -9.69 -10.09
CA GLU A 95 12.08 -10.89 -9.46
C GLU A 95 12.25 -10.69 -7.95
N ARG A 96 12.83 -9.57 -7.52
CA ARG A 96 12.98 -9.26 -6.11
C ARG A 96 11.65 -9.00 -5.41
N GLY A 97 10.78 -8.26 -6.06
CA GLY A 97 9.48 -7.90 -5.50
C GLY A 97 8.59 -9.10 -5.24
N ILE A 98 8.56 -10.07 -6.17
CA ILE A 98 7.71 -11.24 -5.98
C ILE A 98 8.23 -12.15 -4.87
N GLU A 99 9.54 -12.21 -4.64
CA GLU A 99 10.11 -12.93 -3.50
C GLU A 99 9.67 -12.31 -2.18
N ILE A 100 9.72 -10.98 -2.07
CA ILE A 100 9.27 -10.25 -0.89
C ILE A 100 7.77 -10.49 -0.66
N PHE A 101 6.97 -10.32 -1.70
CA PHE A 101 5.52 -10.50 -1.63
C PHE A 101 5.15 -11.94 -1.22
N SER A 102 5.82 -12.93 -1.80
CA SER A 102 5.62 -14.34 -1.48
C SER A 102 5.97 -14.63 -0.01
N HIS A 103 7.11 -14.15 0.45
CA HIS A 103 7.56 -14.35 1.83
C HIS A 103 6.55 -13.79 2.84
N VAL A 104 6.08 -12.58 2.62
CA VAL A 104 5.07 -11.94 3.48
C VAL A 104 3.74 -12.70 3.42
N SER A 105 3.30 -13.09 2.22
CA SER A 105 2.05 -13.85 2.04
C SER A 105 2.08 -15.17 2.81
N VAL A 106 3.18 -15.92 2.71
CA VAL A 106 3.34 -17.18 3.46
C VAL A 106 3.32 -16.93 4.97
N SER A 107 3.96 -15.87 5.45
CA SER A 107 3.95 -15.51 6.87
C SER A 107 2.54 -15.20 7.38
N HIS A 108 1.64 -14.80 6.49
CA HIS A 108 0.23 -14.53 6.79
C HIS A 108 -0.67 -15.76 6.56
N GLY A 109 -0.09 -16.93 6.26
CA GLY A 109 -0.84 -18.15 6.03
C GLY A 109 -1.43 -18.29 4.62
N ALA A 110 -1.05 -17.42 3.69
CA ALA A 110 -1.46 -17.49 2.29
C ALA A 110 -0.49 -18.36 1.48
N ARG A 111 -0.84 -18.63 0.22
CA ARG A 111 0.01 -19.41 -0.67
C ARG A 111 1.28 -18.65 -1.05
N PRO A 112 2.36 -19.37 -1.42
CA PRO A 112 3.51 -18.72 -2.02
C PRO A 112 3.18 -18.20 -3.42
N TRP A 113 3.96 -17.20 -3.86
CA TRP A 113 3.85 -16.60 -5.19
C TRP A 113 5.16 -16.80 -5.94
N THR A 114 5.03 -16.96 -7.26
CA THR A 114 6.19 -17.12 -8.16
C THR A 114 6.12 -16.09 -9.28
N LEU A 115 7.24 -15.95 -9.99
CA LEU A 115 7.33 -15.06 -11.14
C LEU A 115 6.25 -15.34 -12.20
N GLU A 116 5.93 -16.62 -12.41
CA GLU A 116 4.92 -17.04 -13.39
C GLU A 116 3.52 -16.52 -13.08
N ASP A 117 3.22 -16.27 -11.81
CA ASP A 117 1.91 -15.78 -11.37
C ASP A 117 1.66 -14.32 -11.78
N VAL A 118 2.72 -13.56 -12.06
CA VAL A 118 2.66 -12.11 -12.26
C VAL A 118 3.27 -11.64 -13.58
N GLN A 119 3.40 -12.52 -14.54
CA GLN A 119 3.84 -12.20 -15.90
C GLN A 119 3.04 -13.01 -16.90
N GLU A 120 3.08 -12.59 -18.16
CA GLU A 120 2.33 -13.32 -19.21
C GLU A 120 2.66 -14.82 -19.22
N PRO A 121 1.65 -15.69 -19.43
CA PRO A 121 0.26 -15.40 -19.81
C PRO A 121 -0.70 -15.14 -18.62
N ALA A 122 -0.21 -15.05 -17.39
CA ALA A 122 -1.05 -14.77 -16.23
C ALA A 122 -1.74 -13.40 -16.36
N SER A 123 -2.95 -13.30 -15.79
CA SER A 123 -3.74 -12.08 -15.83
C SER A 123 -3.38 -11.04 -14.75
N LEU A 124 -2.51 -11.40 -13.82
CA LEU A 124 -2.10 -10.54 -12.70
C LEU A 124 -0.71 -9.97 -12.92
N ARG A 125 -0.43 -8.86 -12.25
CA ARG A 125 0.88 -8.20 -12.25
C ARG A 125 1.22 -7.74 -10.85
N LEU A 126 2.50 -7.57 -10.59
CA LEU A 126 2.99 -7.05 -9.32
C LEU A 126 3.27 -5.55 -9.45
N TYR A 127 2.78 -4.81 -8.47
CA TYR A 127 2.95 -3.36 -8.36
C TYR A 127 3.73 -3.02 -7.10
N ARG A 128 4.42 -1.90 -7.14
CA ARG A 128 5.11 -1.34 -5.98
C ARG A 128 4.79 0.14 -5.85
N ALA A 129 4.40 0.56 -4.66
CA ALA A 129 4.34 1.96 -4.30
C ALA A 129 5.59 2.31 -3.50
N ARG A 130 6.27 3.38 -3.91
CA ARG A 130 7.36 3.99 -3.15
C ARG A 130 6.81 5.18 -2.39
N VAL A 131 6.81 5.06 -1.08
CA VAL A 131 6.23 6.06 -0.19
C VAL A 131 7.24 7.17 0.06
N SER A 132 6.83 8.41 -0.19
CA SER A 132 7.65 9.59 0.05
C SER A 132 7.38 10.24 1.39
N GLU A 133 6.15 10.14 1.89
CA GLU A 133 5.75 10.78 3.13
C GLU A 133 4.72 9.94 3.87
N HIS A 134 4.85 9.91 5.20
CA HIS A 134 3.91 9.24 6.11
C HIS A 134 3.37 10.24 7.11
N TRP A 135 2.08 10.14 7.43
CA TRP A 135 1.42 10.92 8.48
C TRP A 135 0.54 10.03 9.33
N VAL A 136 0.41 10.41 10.59
CA VAL A 136 -0.60 9.84 11.51
C VAL A 136 -1.38 10.99 12.14
N LEU A 137 -2.52 10.69 12.73
CA LEU A 137 -3.25 11.67 13.54
C LEU A 137 -2.55 11.76 14.90
N ASP A 138 -2.31 12.97 15.36
CA ASP A 138 -1.73 13.21 16.68
C ASP A 138 -2.88 13.48 17.66
N PRO A 139 -3.13 12.58 18.63
CA PRO A 139 -4.24 12.75 19.57
C PRO A 139 -4.08 13.96 20.51
N GLU A 140 -2.87 14.51 20.62
CA GLU A 140 -2.60 15.71 21.43
C GLU A 140 -2.83 17.01 20.67
N ARG A 141 -3.09 16.92 19.37
CA ARG A 141 -3.36 18.08 18.52
C ARG A 141 -4.86 18.21 18.24
N ARG A 142 -5.21 19.26 17.48
CA ARG A 142 -6.60 19.45 17.04
C ARG A 142 -7.08 18.24 16.26
N PRO A 143 -8.37 17.91 16.35
CA PRO A 143 -8.96 16.81 15.57
C PRO A 143 -8.61 16.90 14.07
N ASP A 144 -8.41 15.74 13.47
CA ASP A 144 -8.14 15.57 12.04
C ASP A 144 -6.86 16.24 11.52
N GLN A 145 -5.94 16.64 12.41
CA GLN A 145 -4.63 17.13 11.97
C GLN A 145 -3.62 15.98 11.90
N ARG A 146 -2.99 15.89 10.75
CA ARG A 146 -1.97 14.89 10.49
C ARG A 146 -0.61 15.41 10.87
N THR A 147 0.18 14.59 11.54
CA THR A 147 1.57 14.85 11.86
C THR A 147 2.45 13.95 11.03
N ARG A 148 3.44 14.55 10.35
CA ARG A 148 4.40 13.80 9.57
C ARG A 148 5.27 12.95 10.47
N VAL A 149 5.50 11.70 10.08
CA VAL A 149 6.31 10.74 10.83
C VAL A 149 7.29 10.03 9.92
N ARG A 150 8.29 9.42 10.53
CA ARG A 150 9.24 8.53 9.87
C ARG A 150 9.15 7.20 10.58
N PRO A 151 8.47 6.22 9.97
CA PRO A 151 8.34 4.89 10.54
C PRO A 151 9.68 4.16 10.64
#